data_199e2902d518a19a29cf7fc09151f97c
#
_entry.id   199e2902d518a19a29cf7fc09151f97c
#
_cell.length_a   1.000
_cell.length_b   1.000
_cell.length_c   1.000
_cell.angle_alpha   90.00
_cell.angle_beta   90.00
_cell.angle_gamma   90.00
#
_symmetry.space_group_name_H-M   'P 1'
#
loop_
_entity.id
_entity.type
_entity.pdbx_description
1 polymer ?
#
loop_
_entity_poly.entity_id
_entity_poly.type
_entity_poly.pdbx_seq_one_letter_code
_entity_poly.pdbx_strand_id
1 'polypeptide(L)'
;MVELTLPPHSRIDKAAGKHHKAGAGARSVRTFRIYRFDPSDGSRPRVDSYEIDMAECGPMVLDALLKIKNEIDATLSFRRSCREGICGSCAMNINGVNTLACTCACEEAGKADIAVYPLPHQPVVKDLVTDLSNFYAQYAAVKPWLQARTPPPPDSERLQSKEEQEKIDRPSACILCACCSTSCPSYWWNSDRYLGPAALLAAYRWIVDSRDEATGERLDALEDPFRLYRCHTIMNCAKACPKGLNPAEAIADLKLKMVERQV
;
A
#
# COMPACT_ATOMS: atom_id res chain seq x y z
N MET A 1 -30.77 15.72 -1.17
CA MET A 1 -29.45 16.06 -1.79
C MET A 1 -28.39 15.35 -0.97
N VAL A 2 -27.55 14.54 -1.60
CA VAL A 2 -26.38 13.96 -0.90
C VAL A 2 -25.36 15.08 -0.79
N GLU A 3 -25.11 15.55 0.42
CA GLU A 3 -24.10 16.56 0.70
C GLU A 3 -22.73 15.86 0.64
N LEU A 4 -21.95 16.17 -0.40
CA LEU A 4 -20.59 15.67 -0.55
C LEU A 4 -19.68 16.43 0.43
N THR A 5 -19.53 15.91 1.62
CA THR A 5 -18.56 16.43 2.58
C THR A 5 -17.18 15.90 2.25
N LEU A 6 -16.19 16.80 2.18
CA LEU A 6 -14.81 16.39 2.04
C LEU A 6 -14.34 15.65 3.32
N PRO A 7 -13.54 14.57 3.18
CA PRO A 7 -12.99 13.90 4.34
C PRO A 7 -12.26 14.86 5.28
N PRO A 8 -12.24 14.60 6.59
CA PRO A 8 -11.42 15.35 7.55
C PRO A 8 -9.96 15.44 7.04
N HIS A 9 -9.34 16.58 7.20
CA HIS A 9 -7.93 16.81 6.81
C HIS A 9 -7.63 16.72 5.31
N SER A 10 -8.63 16.71 4.43
CA SER A 10 -8.43 16.75 2.97
C SER A 10 -8.11 18.15 2.45
N ARG A 11 -8.37 19.19 3.24
CA ARG A 11 -8.09 20.59 2.87
C ARG A 11 -6.75 21.03 3.43
N ILE A 12 -5.78 21.20 2.53
CA ILE A 12 -4.44 21.70 2.85
C ILE A 12 -4.49 23.22 3.00
N ASP A 13 -3.92 23.74 4.09
CA ASP A 13 -3.65 25.16 4.26
C ASP A 13 -2.37 25.54 3.48
N LYS A 14 -2.57 26.18 2.33
CA LYS A 14 -1.45 26.57 1.47
C LYS A 14 -0.58 27.70 2.06
N ALA A 15 -1.12 28.51 2.97
CA ALA A 15 -0.41 29.63 3.58
C ALA A 15 0.44 29.20 4.78
N ALA A 16 0.12 28.08 5.43
CA ALA A 16 0.79 27.60 6.64
C ALA A 16 2.09 26.79 6.36
N GLY A 17 2.43 26.54 5.09
CA GLY A 17 3.62 25.76 4.71
C GLY A 17 4.92 26.46 5.12
N LYS A 18 5.84 25.69 5.73
CA LYS A 18 7.18 26.16 6.10
C LYS A 18 8.16 25.89 4.96
N HIS A 19 9.20 26.73 4.86
CA HIS A 19 10.26 26.56 3.86
C HIS A 19 11.61 26.46 4.58
N HIS A 20 12.26 25.32 4.43
CA HIS A 20 13.59 25.03 4.96
C HIS A 20 14.61 25.10 3.82
N LYS A 21 15.44 26.13 3.81
CA LYS A 21 16.44 26.34 2.78
C LYS A 21 17.69 25.50 3.02
N ALA A 22 18.33 25.07 1.93
CA ALA A 22 19.65 24.46 1.99
C ALA A 22 20.71 25.43 2.50
N GLY A 23 21.81 24.91 3.04
CA GLY A 23 22.97 25.71 3.47
C GLY A 23 23.63 26.44 2.29
N ALA A 24 24.30 27.55 2.57
CA ALA A 24 24.95 28.40 1.53
C ALA A 24 26.03 27.70 0.68
N GLY A 25 26.52 26.51 1.08
CA GLY A 25 27.48 25.69 0.36
C GLY A 25 26.90 24.54 -0.46
N ALA A 26 25.57 24.41 -0.55
CA ALA A 26 24.92 23.30 -1.25
C ALA A 26 25.25 23.29 -2.74
N ARG A 27 25.60 22.11 -3.27
CA ARG A 27 26.10 21.92 -4.65
C ARG A 27 25.02 21.39 -5.60
N SER A 28 24.07 20.61 -5.08
CA SER A 28 23.03 19.95 -5.88
C SER A 28 21.70 19.97 -5.13
N VAL A 29 21.04 21.13 -5.12
CA VAL A 29 19.81 21.32 -4.33
C VAL A 29 18.61 20.72 -5.02
N ARG A 30 17.82 19.95 -4.26
CA ARG A 30 16.52 19.45 -4.66
C ARG A 30 15.47 19.72 -3.60
N THR A 31 14.27 20.14 -4.03
CA THR A 31 13.17 20.47 -3.13
C THR A 31 12.27 19.26 -2.90
N PHE A 32 12.01 18.94 -1.64
CA PHE A 32 11.03 17.96 -1.21
C PHE A 32 9.83 18.68 -0.61
N ARG A 33 8.64 18.47 -1.17
CA ARG A 33 7.38 19.03 -0.70
C ARG A 33 6.62 17.96 0.07
N ILE A 34 6.58 18.08 1.38
CA ILE A 34 6.11 17.01 2.26
C ILE A 34 4.80 17.44 2.93
N TYR A 35 3.79 16.58 2.86
CA TYR A 35 2.56 16.73 3.61
C TYR A 35 2.85 16.63 5.11
N ARG A 36 2.34 17.61 5.87
CA ARG A 36 2.48 17.71 7.32
C ARG A 36 1.12 17.85 7.98
N PHE A 37 0.90 17.05 9.00
CA PHE A 37 -0.29 17.10 9.84
C PHE A 37 0.04 16.57 11.24
N ASP A 38 -0.29 17.37 12.27
CA ASP A 38 -0.20 16.95 13.66
C ASP A 38 -1.60 17.04 14.30
N PRO A 39 -2.19 15.93 14.76
CA PRO A 39 -3.51 15.95 15.37
C PRO A 39 -3.55 16.68 16.72
N SER A 40 -2.40 16.89 17.36
CA SER A 40 -2.31 17.50 18.70
C SER A 40 -2.38 19.02 18.69
N ASP A 41 -2.08 19.68 17.56
CA ASP A 41 -2.04 21.14 17.47
C ASP A 41 -3.35 21.77 16.93
N GLY A 42 -4.32 20.94 16.54
CA GLY A 42 -5.60 21.38 15.98
C GLY A 42 -5.50 22.10 14.63
N SER A 43 -4.32 22.16 14.02
CA SER A 43 -4.09 22.85 12.76
C SER A 43 -4.60 22.01 11.57
N ARG A 44 -4.84 22.71 10.45
CA ARG A 44 -5.10 22.02 9.17
C ARG A 44 -3.81 21.45 8.59
N PRO A 45 -3.91 20.39 7.79
CA PRO A 45 -2.76 19.90 7.05
C PRO A 45 -2.12 21.01 6.20
N ARG A 46 -0.81 20.97 6.07
CA ARG A 46 -0.01 21.89 5.25
C ARG A 46 1.02 21.10 4.43
N VAL A 47 1.72 21.77 3.54
CA VAL A 47 2.85 21.21 2.80
C VAL A 47 4.09 22.03 3.14
N ASP A 48 5.05 21.43 3.81
CA ASP A 48 6.34 22.03 4.07
C ASP A 48 7.32 21.70 2.93
N SER A 49 8.20 22.65 2.60
CA SER A 49 9.22 22.50 1.56
C SER A 49 10.60 22.43 2.18
N TYR A 50 11.39 21.44 1.79
CA TYR A 50 12.74 21.18 2.28
C TYR A 50 13.70 21.15 1.10
N GLU A 51 14.67 22.05 1.07
CA GLU A 51 15.76 22.04 0.11
C GLU A 51 16.88 21.17 0.64
N ILE A 52 17.21 20.10 -0.08
CA ILE A 52 18.20 19.10 0.31
C ILE A 52 19.36 19.13 -0.68
N ASP A 53 20.59 19.20 -0.19
CA ASP A 53 21.78 18.97 -1.03
C ASP A 53 21.92 17.46 -1.30
N MET A 54 21.62 17.08 -2.53
CA MET A 54 21.73 15.69 -2.99
C MET A 54 23.17 15.17 -3.05
N ALA A 55 24.17 16.06 -3.04
CA ALA A 55 25.59 15.65 -2.96
C ALA A 55 25.94 15.04 -1.58
N GLU A 56 25.14 15.34 -0.56
CA GLU A 56 25.30 14.85 0.82
C GLU A 56 24.13 13.96 1.26
N CYS A 57 23.35 13.48 0.32
CA CYS A 57 22.17 12.63 0.57
C CYS A 57 22.28 11.33 -0.22
N GLY A 58 21.76 10.23 0.34
CA GLY A 58 21.62 9.00 -0.42
C GLY A 58 20.60 9.13 -1.57
N PRO A 59 20.63 8.20 -2.54
CA PRO A 59 19.90 8.33 -3.79
C PRO A 59 18.39 8.12 -3.68
N MET A 60 17.90 7.51 -2.57
CA MET A 60 16.49 7.14 -2.43
C MET A 60 15.67 8.24 -1.73
N VAL A 61 14.39 8.32 -2.05
CA VAL A 61 13.46 9.23 -1.36
C VAL A 61 13.47 9.01 0.16
N LEU A 62 13.61 7.76 0.61
CA LEU A 62 13.73 7.46 2.04
C LEU A 62 14.97 8.09 2.67
N ASP A 63 16.10 8.17 1.95
CA ASP A 63 17.33 8.78 2.46
C ASP A 63 17.12 10.28 2.70
N ALA A 64 16.45 10.96 1.78
CA ALA A 64 16.08 12.37 1.95
C ALA A 64 15.14 12.57 3.14
N LEU A 65 14.15 11.71 3.33
CA LEU A 65 13.24 11.78 4.49
C LEU A 65 13.99 11.56 5.81
N LEU A 66 14.97 10.66 5.84
CA LEU A 66 15.83 10.43 7.00
C LEU A 66 16.72 11.64 7.28
N LYS A 67 17.32 12.22 6.25
CA LYS A 67 18.13 13.46 6.40
C LYS A 67 17.28 14.61 6.93
N ILE A 68 16.07 14.82 6.38
CA ILE A 68 15.15 15.84 6.89
C ILE A 68 14.85 15.60 8.37
N LYS A 69 14.46 14.38 8.75
CA LYS A 69 14.10 14.05 10.12
C LYS A 69 15.27 14.22 11.10
N ASN A 70 16.46 13.83 10.71
CA ASN A 70 17.62 13.79 11.62
C ASN A 70 18.33 15.14 11.75
N GLU A 71 18.32 15.96 10.68
CA GLU A 71 19.16 17.15 10.60
C GLU A 71 18.35 18.47 10.53
N ILE A 72 17.09 18.43 10.03
CA ILE A 72 16.33 19.64 9.73
C ILE A 72 15.08 19.76 10.58
N ASP A 73 14.24 18.70 10.62
CA ASP A 73 12.96 18.71 11.31
C ASP A 73 12.64 17.36 11.95
N ALA A 74 13.04 17.21 13.20
CA ALA A 74 12.84 15.99 13.98
C ALA A 74 11.35 15.62 14.20
N THR A 75 10.43 16.54 13.97
CA THR A 75 8.98 16.32 14.15
C THR A 75 8.35 15.53 13.02
N LEU A 76 9.02 15.41 11.85
CA LEU A 76 8.52 14.64 10.71
C LEU A 76 8.30 13.18 11.08
N SER A 77 7.10 12.66 10.81
CA SER A 77 6.70 11.29 11.14
C SER A 77 6.43 10.45 9.88
N PHE A 78 7.08 9.30 9.80
CA PHE A 78 6.87 8.29 8.75
C PHE A 78 7.28 6.91 9.24
N ARG A 79 6.77 5.87 8.59
CA ARG A 79 7.16 4.48 8.86
C ARG A 79 8.32 4.06 7.97
N ARG A 80 9.24 3.29 8.50
CA ARG A 80 10.34 2.69 7.76
C ARG A 80 10.88 1.48 8.51
N SER A 81 11.53 0.54 7.81
CA SER A 81 12.24 -0.59 8.43
C SER A 81 13.33 -1.13 7.51
N CYS A 82 13.03 -2.07 6.61
CA CYS A 82 14.00 -2.90 5.88
C CYS A 82 14.94 -2.15 4.92
N ARG A 83 14.52 -1.06 4.30
CA ARG A 83 15.23 -0.28 3.27
C ARG A 83 15.48 -1.00 1.93
N GLU A 84 14.92 -2.19 1.74
CA GLU A 84 15.16 -3.07 0.58
C GLU A 84 13.87 -3.56 -0.10
N GLY A 85 12.74 -2.89 0.13
CA GLY A 85 11.47 -3.21 -0.52
C GLY A 85 10.77 -4.48 -0.03
N ILE A 86 11.04 -4.94 1.20
CA ILE A 86 10.49 -6.20 1.74
C ILE A 86 9.38 -5.99 2.77
N CYS A 87 9.52 -4.99 3.67
CA CYS A 87 8.58 -4.83 4.78
C CYS A 87 7.31 -4.03 4.46
N GLY A 88 7.26 -3.31 3.33
CA GLY A 88 6.13 -2.45 2.96
C GLY A 88 5.94 -1.19 3.81
N SER A 89 6.67 -1.01 4.91
CA SER A 89 6.41 0.05 5.90
C SER A 89 6.53 1.47 5.34
N CYS A 90 7.44 1.72 4.41
CA CYS A 90 7.68 3.04 3.82
C CYS A 90 6.80 3.34 2.59
N ALA A 91 5.65 2.67 2.47
CA ALA A 91 4.69 2.94 1.41
C ALA A 91 4.07 4.33 1.60
N MET A 92 4.12 5.13 0.54
CA MET A 92 3.57 6.50 0.51
C MET A 92 3.30 6.91 -0.93
N ASN A 93 2.68 8.06 -1.12
CA ASN A 93 2.46 8.63 -2.44
C ASN A 93 3.61 9.58 -2.78
N ILE A 94 4.37 9.26 -3.83
CA ILE A 94 5.50 10.06 -4.32
C ILE A 94 5.16 10.54 -5.72
N ASN A 95 5.05 11.86 -5.90
CA ASN A 95 4.68 12.49 -7.17
C ASN A 95 3.43 11.88 -7.83
N GLY A 96 2.41 11.53 -7.01
CA GLY A 96 1.15 10.96 -7.50
C GLY A 96 1.15 9.43 -7.64
N VAL A 97 2.29 8.76 -7.44
CA VAL A 97 2.41 7.30 -7.53
C VAL A 97 2.55 6.70 -6.14
N ASN A 98 1.73 5.69 -5.82
CA ASN A 98 1.87 4.94 -4.57
C ASN A 98 3.00 3.92 -4.73
N THR A 99 4.06 4.10 -3.96
CA THR A 99 5.27 3.27 -4.03
C THR A 99 6.00 3.24 -2.70
N LEU A 100 7.16 2.55 -2.64
CA LEU A 100 8.00 2.46 -1.46
C LEU A 100 9.12 3.52 -1.53
N ALA A 101 9.25 4.33 -0.50
CA ALA A 101 10.28 5.37 -0.46
C ALA A 101 11.72 4.80 -0.46
N CYS A 102 11.91 3.55 0.02
CA CYS A 102 13.23 2.92 0.07
C CYS A 102 13.73 2.38 -1.27
N THR A 103 12.85 2.21 -2.25
CA THR A 103 13.20 1.72 -3.60
C THR A 103 12.89 2.72 -4.70
N CYS A 104 12.32 3.88 -4.36
CA CYS A 104 12.09 4.98 -5.30
C CYS A 104 13.33 5.88 -5.31
N ALA A 105 14.10 5.84 -6.41
CA ALA A 105 15.23 6.72 -6.58
C ALA A 105 14.75 8.17 -6.80
N CYS A 106 15.45 9.13 -6.20
CA CYS A 106 15.12 10.53 -6.39
C CYS A 106 15.17 10.97 -7.85
N GLU A 107 16.09 10.42 -8.64
CA GLU A 107 16.18 10.69 -10.08
C GLU A 107 14.97 10.18 -10.86
N GLU A 108 14.47 8.99 -10.54
CA GLU A 108 13.29 8.38 -11.15
C GLU A 108 11.99 9.11 -10.78
N ALA A 109 11.95 9.72 -9.60
CA ALA A 109 10.82 10.54 -9.17
C ALA A 109 10.63 11.83 -10.01
N GLY A 110 11.48 12.05 -11.01
CA GLY A 110 11.41 13.18 -11.95
C GLY A 110 12.45 14.26 -11.65
N LYS A 111 12.60 15.25 -12.54
CA LYS A 111 13.57 16.34 -12.44
C LYS A 111 13.10 17.54 -11.60
N ALA A 112 11.79 17.66 -11.39
CA ALA A 112 11.18 18.74 -10.61
C ALA A 112 11.21 18.42 -9.10
N ASP A 113 10.50 19.23 -8.30
CA ASP A 113 10.28 18.99 -6.88
C ASP A 113 9.68 17.60 -6.65
N ILE A 114 10.07 16.96 -5.56
CA ILE A 114 9.50 15.68 -5.15
C ILE A 114 8.40 15.95 -4.12
N ALA A 115 7.15 15.68 -4.51
CA ALA A 115 6.01 15.77 -3.61
C ALA A 115 5.77 14.43 -2.91
N VAL A 116 5.72 14.47 -1.57
CA VAL A 116 5.53 13.27 -0.75
C VAL A 116 4.29 13.45 0.12
N TYR A 117 3.34 12.53 -0.05
CA TYR A 117 2.07 12.50 0.67
C TYR A 117 1.87 11.14 1.34
N PRO A 118 1.01 11.04 2.37
CA PRO A 118 0.59 9.74 2.88
C PRO A 118 -0.15 8.94 1.81
N LEU A 119 -0.30 7.63 2.00
CA LEU A 119 -1.15 6.81 1.13
C LEU A 119 -2.56 7.39 1.05
N PRO A 120 -3.10 7.64 -0.16
CA PRO A 120 -4.39 8.31 -0.33
C PRO A 120 -5.55 7.46 0.19
N HIS A 121 -6.66 8.13 0.55
CA HIS A 121 -7.91 7.51 1.00
C HIS A 121 -7.77 6.62 2.24
N GLN A 122 -6.73 6.84 3.04
CA GLN A 122 -6.59 6.29 4.40
C GLN A 122 -6.63 7.43 5.41
N PRO A 123 -7.21 7.26 6.60
CA PRO A 123 -7.13 8.25 7.67
C PRO A 123 -5.66 8.54 8.01
N VAL A 124 -5.32 9.81 8.14
CA VAL A 124 -3.97 10.22 8.51
C VAL A 124 -3.85 10.29 10.03
N VAL A 125 -2.90 9.54 10.58
CA VAL A 125 -2.57 9.57 12.01
C VAL A 125 -1.70 10.79 12.32
N LYS A 126 -0.58 10.91 11.59
CA LYS A 126 0.34 12.05 11.67
C LYS A 126 1.23 12.07 10.43
N ASP A 127 1.40 13.22 9.81
CA ASP A 127 2.25 13.44 8.63
C ASP A 127 2.06 12.35 7.55
N LEU A 128 3.05 11.52 7.30
CA LEU A 128 3.02 10.44 6.31
C LEU A 128 2.52 9.09 6.88
N VAL A 129 2.10 9.07 8.14
CA VAL A 129 1.61 7.87 8.82
C VAL A 129 0.10 7.78 8.68
N THR A 130 -0.39 6.72 8.01
CA THR A 130 -1.81 6.43 7.84
C THR A 130 -2.30 5.32 8.77
N ASP A 131 -3.59 5.32 9.09
CA ASP A 131 -4.25 4.21 9.78
C ASP A 131 -4.57 3.09 8.78
N LEU A 132 -4.04 1.91 9.04
CA LEU A 132 -4.24 0.71 8.24
C LEU A 132 -5.18 -0.30 8.91
N SER A 133 -5.89 0.07 9.96
CA SER A 133 -6.76 -0.84 10.73
C SER A 133 -7.81 -1.50 9.84
N ASN A 134 -8.51 -0.73 8.99
CA ASN A 134 -9.48 -1.26 8.04
C ASN A 134 -8.83 -2.21 7.02
N PHE A 135 -7.66 -1.86 6.51
CA PHE A 135 -6.90 -2.69 5.57
C PHE A 135 -6.57 -4.07 6.18
N TYR A 136 -6.10 -4.10 7.42
CA TYR A 136 -5.80 -5.35 8.11
C TYR A 136 -7.05 -6.12 8.53
N ALA A 137 -8.15 -5.45 8.86
CA ALA A 137 -9.43 -6.12 9.11
C ALA A 137 -9.94 -6.85 7.86
N GLN A 138 -9.81 -6.25 6.68
CA GLN A 138 -10.16 -6.88 5.40
C GLN A 138 -9.22 -8.05 5.06
N TYR A 139 -7.92 -7.90 5.33
CA TYR A 139 -6.96 -8.99 5.21
C TYR A 139 -7.30 -10.16 6.14
N ALA A 140 -7.62 -9.90 7.39
CA ALA A 140 -8.03 -10.93 8.35
C ALA A 140 -9.34 -11.63 7.96
N ALA A 141 -10.27 -10.89 7.33
CA ALA A 141 -11.57 -11.44 6.91
C ALA A 141 -11.46 -12.56 5.86
N VAL A 142 -10.36 -12.62 5.10
CA VAL A 142 -10.11 -13.70 4.12
C VAL A 142 -9.40 -14.90 4.74
N LYS A 143 -9.15 -14.90 6.06
CA LYS A 143 -8.48 -15.97 6.82
C LYS A 143 -7.17 -16.39 6.14
N PRO A 144 -6.14 -15.52 6.10
CA PRO A 144 -4.93 -15.71 5.29
C PRO A 144 -3.94 -16.69 5.97
N TRP A 145 -4.40 -17.90 6.26
CA TRP A 145 -3.62 -19.01 6.80
C TRP A 145 -4.18 -20.33 6.29
N LEU A 146 -3.34 -21.37 6.30
CA LEU A 146 -3.71 -22.73 5.88
C LEU A 146 -4.89 -23.25 6.71
N GLN A 147 -5.94 -23.70 6.04
CA GLN A 147 -7.08 -24.40 6.65
C GLN A 147 -7.09 -25.85 6.16
N ALA A 148 -6.48 -26.73 6.93
CA ALA A 148 -6.45 -28.17 6.68
C ALA A 148 -7.14 -28.88 7.85
N ARG A 149 -8.08 -29.76 7.52
CA ARG A 149 -8.86 -30.57 8.48
C ARG A 149 -8.24 -31.94 8.68
N THR A 150 -7.63 -32.48 7.63
CA THR A 150 -6.92 -33.75 7.71
C THR A 150 -5.60 -33.55 8.44
N PRO A 151 -5.16 -34.49 9.29
CA PRO A 151 -3.84 -34.42 9.88
C PRO A 151 -2.74 -34.51 8.81
N PRO A 152 -1.57 -33.90 9.02
CA PRO A 152 -0.44 -34.11 8.11
C PRO A 152 -0.03 -35.60 8.11
N PRO A 153 0.61 -36.08 7.04
CA PRO A 153 1.16 -37.42 7.03
C PRO A 153 2.10 -37.64 8.21
N PRO A 154 2.13 -38.87 8.80
CA PRO A 154 3.08 -39.18 9.86
C PRO A 154 4.53 -38.93 9.38
N ASP A 155 5.30 -38.21 10.19
CA ASP A 155 6.73 -37.95 9.98
C ASP A 155 7.08 -37.18 8.66
N SER A 156 6.11 -36.54 8.02
CA SER A 156 6.35 -35.78 6.78
C SER A 156 5.50 -34.51 6.68
N GLU A 157 5.89 -33.62 5.75
CA GLU A 157 5.15 -32.43 5.40
C GLU A 157 3.99 -32.76 4.46
N ARG A 158 3.05 -31.80 4.33
CA ARG A 158 2.06 -31.84 3.26
C ARG A 158 2.78 -31.56 1.93
N LEU A 159 2.87 -32.58 1.11
CA LEU A 159 3.56 -32.49 -0.18
C LEU A 159 2.79 -31.59 -1.16
N GLN A 160 3.54 -30.94 -2.04
CA GLN A 160 3.06 -30.10 -3.09
C GLN A 160 3.94 -30.30 -4.33
N SER A 161 3.33 -30.41 -5.53
CA SER A 161 4.10 -30.48 -6.76
C SER A 161 4.72 -29.12 -7.11
N LYS A 162 5.68 -29.09 -8.04
CA LYS A 162 6.27 -27.83 -8.53
C LYS A 162 5.22 -26.96 -9.22
N GLU A 163 4.35 -27.56 -10.01
CA GLU A 163 3.28 -26.89 -10.73
C GLU A 163 2.23 -26.26 -9.77
N GLU A 164 1.97 -26.91 -8.66
CA GLU A 164 1.12 -26.37 -7.59
C GLU A 164 1.81 -25.25 -6.84
N GLN A 165 3.10 -25.40 -6.55
CA GLN A 165 3.91 -24.36 -5.90
C GLN A 165 3.99 -23.08 -6.76
N GLU A 166 4.16 -23.20 -8.08
CA GLU A 166 4.21 -22.08 -9.01
C GLU A 166 2.94 -21.22 -8.98
N LYS A 167 1.76 -21.82 -8.73
CA LYS A 167 0.49 -21.07 -8.60
C LYS A 167 0.47 -20.13 -7.40
N ILE A 168 1.13 -20.49 -6.32
CA ILE A 168 1.16 -19.70 -5.08
C ILE A 168 2.40 -18.82 -4.94
N ASP A 169 3.44 -19.04 -5.72
CA ASP A 169 4.72 -18.35 -5.58
C ASP A 169 4.57 -16.83 -5.73
N ARG A 170 4.04 -16.37 -6.85
CA ARG A 170 3.82 -14.94 -7.08
C ARG A 170 2.86 -14.29 -6.06
N PRO A 171 1.64 -14.82 -5.79
CA PRO A 171 0.76 -14.26 -4.78
C PRO A 171 1.38 -14.19 -3.37
N SER A 172 2.25 -15.14 -3.03
CA SER A 172 2.96 -15.18 -1.73
C SER A 172 3.97 -14.06 -1.54
N ALA A 173 4.47 -13.45 -2.63
CA ALA A 173 5.40 -12.34 -2.58
C ALA A 173 4.74 -10.99 -2.15
N CYS A 174 3.46 -10.99 -1.82
CA CYS A 174 2.77 -9.80 -1.34
C CYS A 174 3.30 -9.35 0.03
N ILE A 175 3.77 -8.10 0.11
CA ILE A 175 4.35 -7.49 1.32
C ILE A 175 3.37 -6.64 2.12
N LEU A 176 2.07 -6.67 1.80
CA LEU A 176 1.01 -5.93 2.48
C LEU A 176 1.25 -4.41 2.61
N CYS A 177 1.90 -3.80 1.63
CA CYS A 177 2.24 -2.37 1.64
C CYS A 177 1.05 -1.43 1.41
N ALA A 178 -0.12 -1.95 1.06
CA ALA A 178 -1.34 -1.23 0.73
C ALA A 178 -1.30 -0.32 -0.52
N CYS A 179 -0.19 -0.23 -1.27
CA CYS A 179 -0.11 0.61 -2.49
C CYS A 179 -1.23 0.29 -3.49
N CYS A 180 -1.54 -0.98 -3.73
CA CYS A 180 -2.58 -1.42 -4.65
C CYS A 180 -3.99 -1.04 -4.18
N SER A 181 -4.32 -1.24 -2.90
CA SER A 181 -5.63 -0.91 -2.33
C SER A 181 -5.88 0.60 -2.36
N THR A 182 -4.90 1.38 -1.96
CA THR A 182 -4.98 2.84 -1.94
C THR A 182 -4.90 3.49 -3.33
N SER A 183 -4.56 2.74 -4.37
CA SER A 183 -4.63 3.18 -5.78
C SER A 183 -5.94 2.78 -6.49
N CYS A 184 -6.81 2.01 -5.83
CA CYS A 184 -8.01 1.46 -6.44
C CYS A 184 -9.22 2.38 -6.25
N PRO A 185 -9.82 2.96 -7.31
CA PRO A 185 -11.01 3.81 -7.19
C PRO A 185 -12.19 3.09 -6.53
N SER A 186 -12.39 1.80 -6.83
CA SER A 186 -13.44 1.01 -6.17
C SER A 186 -13.24 0.92 -4.65
N TYR A 187 -11.98 0.84 -4.20
CA TYR A 187 -11.64 0.84 -2.79
C TYR A 187 -11.86 2.23 -2.14
N TRP A 188 -11.58 3.30 -2.84
CA TRP A 188 -11.81 4.65 -2.32
C TRP A 188 -13.26 4.89 -1.92
N TRP A 189 -14.21 4.40 -2.74
CA TRP A 189 -15.64 4.65 -2.55
C TRP A 189 -16.36 3.61 -1.70
N ASN A 190 -15.78 2.41 -1.56
CA ASN A 190 -16.44 1.27 -0.91
C ASN A 190 -15.50 0.55 0.07
N SER A 191 -14.59 1.25 0.72
CA SER A 191 -13.60 0.64 1.63
C SER A 191 -14.24 -0.01 2.88
N ASP A 192 -15.50 0.28 3.16
CA ASP A 192 -16.31 -0.34 4.21
C ASP A 192 -16.74 -1.77 3.87
N ARG A 193 -16.90 -2.11 2.57
CA ARG A 193 -17.44 -3.38 2.11
C ARG A 193 -16.57 -4.13 1.10
N TYR A 194 -15.89 -3.42 0.20
CA TYR A 194 -15.00 -4.01 -0.79
C TYR A 194 -13.69 -4.45 -0.14
N LEU A 195 -13.35 -5.72 -0.26
CA LEU A 195 -12.14 -6.28 0.35
C LEU A 195 -10.84 -5.66 -0.19
N GLY A 196 -10.88 -5.16 -1.41
CA GLY A 196 -9.72 -4.54 -2.03
C GLY A 196 -8.72 -5.53 -2.64
N PRO A 197 -7.81 -5.02 -3.47
CA PRO A 197 -6.90 -5.85 -4.25
C PRO A 197 -5.96 -6.71 -3.40
N ALA A 198 -5.46 -6.20 -2.29
CA ALA A 198 -4.51 -6.95 -1.45
C ALA A 198 -5.17 -8.13 -0.73
N ALA A 199 -6.35 -7.92 -0.12
CA ALA A 199 -7.07 -9.00 0.55
C ALA A 199 -7.56 -10.06 -0.44
N LEU A 200 -8.01 -9.65 -1.64
CA LEU A 200 -8.42 -10.59 -2.69
C LEU A 200 -7.24 -11.37 -3.27
N LEU A 201 -6.06 -10.76 -3.41
CA LEU A 201 -4.83 -11.47 -3.77
C LEU A 201 -4.47 -12.52 -2.72
N ALA A 202 -4.59 -12.17 -1.42
CA ALA A 202 -4.36 -13.10 -0.34
C ALA A 202 -5.39 -14.24 -0.32
N ALA A 203 -6.67 -13.96 -0.59
CA ALA A 203 -7.69 -14.99 -0.74
C ALA A 203 -7.37 -15.96 -1.88
N TYR A 204 -7.00 -15.42 -3.04
CA TYR A 204 -6.58 -16.21 -4.20
C TYR A 204 -5.42 -17.15 -3.87
N ARG A 205 -4.39 -16.64 -3.20
CA ARG A 205 -3.22 -17.42 -2.79
C ARG A 205 -3.62 -18.67 -2.01
N TRP A 206 -4.61 -18.58 -1.12
CA TRP A 206 -5.08 -19.73 -0.33
C TRP A 206 -6.07 -20.62 -1.07
N ILE A 207 -6.87 -20.06 -1.97
CA ILE A 207 -7.83 -20.82 -2.79
C ILE A 207 -7.12 -21.71 -3.81
N VAL A 208 -5.94 -21.32 -4.30
CA VAL A 208 -5.15 -22.11 -5.25
C VAL A 208 -4.07 -22.98 -4.59
N ASP A 209 -3.93 -22.92 -3.28
CA ASP A 209 -3.01 -23.77 -2.53
C ASP A 209 -3.59 -25.18 -2.41
N SER A 210 -2.96 -26.18 -3.04
CA SER A 210 -3.42 -27.58 -3.05
C SER A 210 -3.47 -28.22 -1.66
N ARG A 211 -2.85 -27.62 -0.66
CA ARG A 211 -2.84 -28.07 0.73
C ARG A 211 -4.01 -27.50 1.54
N ASP A 212 -4.70 -26.48 1.02
CA ASP A 212 -5.86 -25.87 1.69
C ASP A 212 -7.14 -26.65 1.36
N GLU A 213 -7.89 -27.03 2.38
CA GLU A 213 -9.10 -27.84 2.26
C GLU A 213 -10.39 -27.01 2.39
N ALA A 214 -10.28 -25.68 2.50
CA ALA A 214 -11.41 -24.79 2.72
C ALA A 214 -11.80 -23.97 1.47
N THR A 215 -11.44 -24.40 0.25
CA THR A 215 -11.69 -23.67 -1.01
C THR A 215 -13.14 -23.24 -1.15
N GLY A 216 -14.11 -24.15 -0.91
CA GLY A 216 -15.55 -23.86 -0.99
C GLY A 216 -15.98 -22.75 -0.03
N GLU A 217 -15.60 -22.87 1.24
CA GLU A 217 -15.93 -21.89 2.28
C GLU A 217 -15.28 -20.51 2.03
N ARG A 218 -14.08 -20.52 1.47
CA ARG A 218 -13.42 -19.27 1.07
C ARG A 218 -14.14 -18.58 -0.07
N LEU A 219 -14.58 -19.35 -1.08
CA LEU A 219 -15.39 -18.81 -2.18
C LEU A 219 -16.75 -18.29 -1.66
N ASP A 220 -17.44 -19.02 -0.77
CA ASP A 220 -18.69 -18.56 -0.15
C ASP A 220 -18.51 -17.22 0.58
N ALA A 221 -17.40 -17.07 1.31
CA ALA A 221 -17.09 -15.84 2.03
C ALA A 221 -16.81 -14.65 1.10
N LEU A 222 -16.43 -14.89 -0.15
CA LEU A 222 -16.18 -13.85 -1.15
C LEU A 222 -17.41 -13.53 -2.02
N GLU A 223 -18.40 -14.45 -2.10
CA GLU A 223 -19.59 -14.31 -2.95
C GLU A 223 -20.57 -13.27 -2.42
N ASP A 224 -20.22 -12.01 -2.67
CA ASP A 224 -20.99 -10.83 -2.28
C ASP A 224 -20.80 -9.74 -3.33
N PRO A 225 -21.85 -9.00 -3.73
CA PRO A 225 -21.78 -7.95 -4.74
C PRO A 225 -20.74 -6.87 -4.43
N PHE A 226 -20.43 -6.65 -3.17
CA PHE A 226 -19.44 -5.65 -2.75
C PHE A 226 -18.06 -6.25 -2.47
N ARG A 227 -17.97 -7.46 -1.92
CA ARG A 227 -16.69 -8.04 -1.52
C ARG A 227 -15.76 -8.33 -2.70
N LEU A 228 -16.25 -9.05 -3.72
CA LEU A 228 -15.49 -9.46 -4.89
C LEU A 228 -15.84 -8.63 -6.13
N TYR A 229 -17.13 -8.45 -6.40
CA TYR A 229 -17.61 -7.96 -7.69
C TYR A 229 -17.48 -6.45 -7.89
N ARG A 230 -17.04 -5.69 -6.88
CA ARG A 230 -16.69 -4.28 -7.03
C ARG A 230 -15.37 -4.04 -7.78
N CYS A 231 -14.64 -5.08 -8.10
CA CYS A 231 -13.51 -4.96 -9.02
C CYS A 231 -14.00 -4.75 -10.45
N HIS A 232 -13.68 -3.60 -11.04
CA HIS A 232 -13.99 -3.22 -12.42
C HIS A 232 -12.78 -3.31 -13.35
N THR A 233 -11.73 -4.00 -12.95
CA THR A 233 -10.52 -4.26 -13.75
C THR A 233 -9.84 -2.97 -14.26
N ILE A 234 -9.77 -1.93 -13.41
CA ILE A 234 -9.14 -0.65 -13.75
C ILE A 234 -7.61 -0.77 -13.87
N MET A 235 -7.01 -1.81 -13.31
CA MET A 235 -5.58 -2.16 -13.37
C MET A 235 -4.63 -1.25 -12.57
N ASN A 236 -5.11 -0.23 -11.85
CA ASN A 236 -4.27 0.62 -11.02
C ASN A 236 -3.50 -0.18 -9.95
N CYS A 237 -4.11 -1.24 -9.42
CA CYS A 237 -3.49 -2.11 -8.42
C CYS A 237 -2.26 -2.85 -8.95
N ALA A 238 -2.28 -3.31 -10.20
CA ALA A 238 -1.13 -3.94 -10.84
C ALA A 238 -0.01 -2.92 -11.12
N LYS A 239 -0.38 -1.72 -11.61
CA LYS A 239 0.58 -0.65 -11.91
C LYS A 239 1.27 -0.11 -10.65
N ALA A 240 0.56 -0.03 -9.53
CA ALA A 240 1.09 0.50 -8.28
C ALA A 240 1.83 -0.53 -7.42
N CYS A 241 1.87 -1.81 -7.83
CA CYS A 241 2.50 -2.84 -7.02
C CYS A 241 4.04 -2.77 -7.10
N PRO A 242 4.75 -2.45 -5.99
CA PRO A 242 6.20 -2.36 -6.00
C PRO A 242 6.90 -3.73 -6.14
N LYS A 243 6.14 -4.83 -6.01
CA LYS A 243 6.62 -6.20 -6.24
C LYS A 243 6.24 -6.74 -7.62
N GLY A 244 5.63 -5.93 -8.50
CA GLY A 244 5.22 -6.35 -9.84
C GLY A 244 4.13 -7.42 -9.85
N LEU A 245 3.34 -7.53 -8.79
CA LEU A 245 2.22 -8.46 -8.72
C LEU A 245 1.01 -7.93 -9.48
N ASN A 246 0.15 -8.85 -9.94
CA ASN A 246 -1.10 -8.49 -10.62
C ASN A 246 -2.34 -8.92 -9.81
N PRO A 247 -2.79 -8.13 -8.83
CA PRO A 247 -4.01 -8.45 -8.09
C PRO A 247 -5.27 -8.50 -8.96
N ALA A 248 -5.31 -7.77 -10.07
CA ALA A 248 -6.48 -7.77 -10.96
C ALA A 248 -6.66 -9.11 -11.68
N GLU A 249 -5.57 -9.77 -12.07
CA GLU A 249 -5.57 -11.13 -12.62
C GLU A 249 -6.07 -12.15 -11.59
N ALA A 250 -5.51 -12.11 -10.38
CA ALA A 250 -5.97 -12.97 -9.29
C ALA A 250 -7.48 -12.80 -9.01
N ILE A 251 -8.01 -11.57 -9.08
CA ILE A 251 -9.44 -11.29 -8.92
C ILE A 251 -10.25 -11.85 -10.11
N ALA A 252 -9.73 -11.78 -11.33
CA ALA A 252 -10.38 -12.38 -12.51
C ALA A 252 -10.48 -13.90 -12.35
N ASP A 253 -9.42 -14.55 -11.91
CA ASP A 253 -9.40 -16.01 -11.66
C ASP A 253 -10.37 -16.40 -10.53
N LEU A 254 -10.46 -15.59 -9.46
CA LEU A 254 -11.47 -15.79 -8.42
C LEU A 254 -12.90 -15.75 -8.99
N LYS A 255 -13.19 -14.79 -9.87
CA LYS A 255 -14.50 -14.71 -10.54
C LYS A 255 -14.77 -15.91 -11.45
N LEU A 256 -13.74 -16.38 -12.16
CA LEU A 256 -13.87 -17.61 -12.96
C LEU A 256 -14.20 -18.82 -12.08
N LYS A 257 -13.49 -19.00 -10.98
CA LYS A 257 -13.78 -20.08 -10.01
C LYS A 257 -15.18 -20.00 -9.40
N MET A 258 -15.75 -18.80 -9.23
CA MET A 258 -17.16 -18.65 -8.84
C MET A 258 -18.13 -19.21 -9.89
N VAL A 259 -17.83 -19.01 -11.18
CA VAL A 259 -18.67 -19.54 -12.26
C VAL A 259 -18.52 -21.05 -12.37
N GLU A 260 -17.29 -21.58 -12.34
CA GLU A 260 -16.99 -23.01 -12.45
C GLU A 260 -17.71 -23.86 -11.39
N ARG A 261 -17.88 -23.35 -10.19
CA ARG A 261 -18.57 -24.08 -9.12
C ARG A 261 -20.11 -24.08 -9.23
N GLN A 262 -20.69 -23.23 -10.12
CA GLN A 262 -22.14 -23.14 -10.34
C GLN A 262 -22.60 -24.00 -11.50
N VAL A 263 -21.68 -24.51 -12.31
CA VAL A 263 -21.89 -25.40 -13.44
C VAL A 263 -21.67 -26.85 -13.03
#